data_18aec73c1210bea3bb0846b77c4b9a50
#
_entry.id   18aec73c1210bea3bb0846b77c4b9a50
#
_cell.length_a   1.000
_cell.length_b   1.000
_cell.length_c   1.000
_cell.angle_alpha   90.00
_cell.angle_beta   90.00
_cell.angle_gamma   90.00
#
_symmetry.space_group_name_H-M   'P 1'
#
loop_
_entity.id
_entity.type
_entity.pdbx_description
1 polymer ?
#
loop_
_entity_poly.entity_id
_entity_poly.type
_entity_poly.pdbx_seq_one_letter_code
_entity_poly.pdbx_strand_id
1 'polypeptide(L)'
;MKRCSSILKSCKLVLLITFLFIIHPIHAIETTPTSSVANLEDATLELNSHSFNTHERSTFTYAQQTEAIERGLTIVHLQPNNKFEFKTFDTYGSKEDVKAFIDVLSRMINDKAVFAILAHDSAAAQLTAYAKLLNTLGLIQLANLKGRQAYIMHNMDGAITEQIHDNYITETITIDKTIDNKVIYFPKEVYEFESSIDRYIAHAGGEINGVKSTNSKHALDENYKKGFRNFELDIIETSDGKLVAAHDWNMWARFTDYTGSLPPTHAQFMKQKIYGDYTTLDMDGINSWFKNHPDATLITDKVNDPVAFANAFVDKDRLVMELFSVMAVEKASEQGIHTMISQEPLLAIKGDKVNFLKVNNVKYAAVSRRIISSQKKLMLQLRDAGIKVYVFNVNFDIGKDEQYVYDNELGLVYGMYADKWITAMLSKN
;
A
#
# COMPACT_ATOMS: atom_id res chain seq x y z
N MET A 1 32.55 43.62 -56.94
CA MET A 1 31.90 43.09 -58.16
C MET A 1 30.64 42.36 -57.70
N LYS A 2 29.53 43.02 -57.90
CA LYS A 2 28.36 42.66 -58.75
C LYS A 2 27.69 41.36 -58.31
N ARG A 3 26.51 41.51 -57.79
CA ARG A 3 25.10 41.53 -58.23
C ARG A 3 24.45 40.16 -57.95
N CYS A 4 23.23 39.91 -57.63
CA CYS A 4 21.92 40.61 -57.69
C CYS A 4 20.93 39.73 -56.95
N SER A 5 20.14 40.24 -56.09
CA SER A 5 18.69 40.42 -56.04
C SER A 5 17.79 39.31 -56.66
N SER A 6 16.88 38.82 -55.90
CA SER A 6 15.48 38.92 -56.35
C SER A 6 14.49 38.64 -55.18
N ILE A 7 13.60 39.59 -55.06
CA ILE A 7 12.44 39.66 -54.18
C ILE A 7 11.32 38.83 -54.80
N LEU A 8 10.65 38.01 -54.04
CA LEU A 8 9.28 37.60 -54.39
C LEU A 8 8.37 37.76 -53.16
N LYS A 9 7.48 38.71 -53.32
CA LYS A 9 6.35 38.99 -52.47
C LYS A 9 5.33 37.85 -52.62
N SER A 10 4.82 37.31 -51.50
CA SER A 10 3.64 36.49 -51.53
C SER A 10 2.53 37.12 -50.67
N CYS A 11 1.41 37.34 -51.27
CA CYS A 11 0.18 37.90 -50.75
C CYS A 11 -0.42 37.12 -49.58
N LYS A 12 -0.74 37.82 -48.51
CA LYS A 12 -1.64 37.34 -47.47
C LYS A 12 -3.10 37.50 -47.95
N LEU A 13 -3.79 36.37 -48.16
CA LEU A 13 -5.23 36.34 -48.31
C LEU A 13 -5.86 36.18 -46.92
N VAL A 14 -6.49 37.24 -46.44
CA VAL A 14 -7.30 37.25 -45.20
C VAL A 14 -8.69 36.80 -45.57
N LEU A 15 -9.07 35.61 -45.15
CA LEU A 15 -10.46 35.12 -45.28
C LEU A 15 -11.23 35.53 -44.04
N LEU A 16 -12.10 36.53 -44.17
CA LEU A 16 -13.03 36.97 -43.13
C LEU A 16 -14.22 36.04 -43.14
N ILE A 17 -14.35 35.13 -42.15
CA ILE A 17 -15.56 34.32 -41.97
C ILE A 17 -16.44 35.01 -40.93
N THR A 18 -17.49 35.65 -41.39
CA THR A 18 -18.59 36.18 -40.58
C THR A 18 -19.47 35.04 -40.09
N PHE A 19 -19.44 34.76 -38.79
CA PHE A 19 -20.41 33.87 -38.15
C PHE A 19 -21.70 34.63 -37.86
N LEU A 20 -22.75 34.25 -38.58
CA LEU A 20 -24.13 34.70 -38.32
C LEU A 20 -24.64 33.88 -37.10
N PHE A 21 -24.86 34.53 -35.96
CA PHE A 21 -25.57 33.92 -34.82
C PHE A 21 -27.06 33.87 -35.11
N ILE A 22 -27.58 32.67 -35.40
CA ILE A 22 -29.01 32.41 -35.40
C ILE A 22 -29.41 32.03 -34.00
N ILE A 23 -30.11 32.91 -33.30
CA ILE A 23 -30.69 32.64 -31.98
C ILE A 23 -31.96 31.80 -32.20
N HIS A 24 -31.90 30.51 -31.85
CA HIS A 24 -33.11 29.70 -31.73
C HIS A 24 -33.54 29.66 -30.26
N PRO A 25 -34.82 29.76 -29.95
CA PRO A 25 -35.29 29.67 -28.57
C PRO A 25 -35.08 28.26 -28.04
N ILE A 26 -34.37 28.15 -26.91
CA ILE A 26 -34.20 26.90 -26.18
C ILE A 26 -35.55 26.57 -25.54
N HIS A 27 -36.24 25.59 -26.09
CA HIS A 27 -37.30 24.89 -25.37
C HIS A 27 -36.61 24.01 -24.32
N ALA A 28 -36.89 24.30 -23.05
CA ALA A 28 -36.51 23.42 -21.96
C ALA A 28 -37.24 22.08 -22.13
N ILE A 29 -36.52 21.08 -22.58
CA ILE A 29 -36.97 19.69 -22.48
C ILE A 29 -36.68 19.28 -21.04
N GLU A 30 -37.71 19.18 -20.22
CA GLU A 30 -37.66 18.41 -18.98
C GLU A 30 -37.33 16.96 -19.33
N THR A 31 -36.07 16.60 -19.21
CA THR A 31 -35.67 15.20 -19.16
C THR A 31 -35.93 14.70 -17.76
N THR A 32 -37.09 14.11 -17.55
CA THR A 32 -37.22 13.11 -16.49
C THR A 32 -36.09 12.10 -16.65
N PRO A 33 -35.33 11.77 -15.57
CA PRO A 33 -34.38 10.68 -15.64
C PRO A 33 -35.19 9.39 -15.79
N THR A 34 -35.34 8.92 -17.00
CA THR A 34 -35.67 7.54 -17.26
C THR A 34 -34.50 6.75 -16.69
N SER A 35 -34.68 6.19 -15.49
CA SER A 35 -33.87 5.10 -15.01
C SER A 35 -33.98 4.01 -16.08
N SER A 36 -33.00 3.92 -16.95
CA SER A 36 -32.77 2.73 -17.71
C SER A 36 -32.48 1.63 -16.67
N VAL A 37 -33.49 0.85 -16.36
CA VAL A 37 -33.27 -0.49 -15.83
C VAL A 37 -32.47 -1.18 -16.92
N ALA A 38 -31.16 -1.16 -16.78
CA ALA A 38 -30.29 -1.98 -17.58
C ALA A 38 -30.85 -3.40 -17.42
N ASN A 39 -31.28 -4.02 -18.51
CA ASN A 39 -31.52 -5.45 -18.56
C ASN A 39 -30.22 -6.08 -18.09
N LEU A 40 -30.19 -6.51 -16.84
CA LEU A 40 -29.09 -7.24 -16.27
C LEU A 40 -29.11 -8.59 -16.99
N GLU A 41 -28.31 -8.74 -18.05
CA GLU A 41 -27.87 -10.02 -18.54
C GLU A 41 -27.32 -10.81 -17.36
N ASP A 42 -27.40 -12.13 -17.39
CA ASP A 42 -26.95 -13.00 -16.29
C ASP A 42 -25.56 -12.57 -15.81
N ALA A 43 -25.50 -12.13 -14.55
CA ALA A 43 -24.25 -11.67 -13.97
C ALA A 43 -23.35 -12.88 -13.72
N THR A 44 -22.10 -12.79 -14.14
CA THR A 44 -21.11 -13.85 -13.91
C THR A 44 -20.13 -13.45 -12.82
N LEU A 45 -19.74 -14.42 -12.00
CA LEU A 45 -18.64 -14.34 -11.06
C LEU A 45 -17.50 -15.20 -11.59
N GLU A 46 -16.37 -14.59 -11.88
CA GLU A 46 -15.16 -15.31 -12.25
C GLU A 46 -14.23 -15.40 -11.04
N LEU A 47 -13.77 -16.61 -10.74
CA LEU A 47 -12.91 -16.95 -9.61
C LEU A 47 -11.59 -17.51 -10.13
N ASN A 48 -10.48 -16.90 -9.73
CA ASN A 48 -9.12 -17.34 -10.09
C ASN A 48 -8.31 -17.56 -8.81
N SER A 49 -8.04 -18.80 -8.47
CA SER A 49 -7.21 -19.17 -7.33
C SER A 49 -5.83 -19.64 -7.79
N HIS A 50 -4.78 -19.01 -7.29
CA HIS A 50 -3.38 -19.31 -7.57
C HIS A 50 -2.64 -19.74 -6.32
N SER A 51 -1.89 -20.83 -6.41
CA SER A 51 -0.97 -21.27 -5.37
C SER A 51 0.30 -20.44 -5.36
N PHE A 52 1.10 -20.55 -4.31
CA PHE A 52 2.43 -19.94 -4.24
C PHE A 52 3.33 -20.26 -5.44
N ASN A 53 3.17 -21.46 -6.02
CA ASN A 53 4.06 -21.95 -7.09
C ASN A 53 3.91 -21.21 -8.41
N THR A 54 2.78 -20.53 -8.64
CA THR A 54 2.55 -19.78 -9.89
C THR A 54 3.13 -18.38 -9.87
N HIS A 55 3.40 -17.82 -8.68
CA HIS A 55 3.77 -16.42 -8.48
C HIS A 55 2.76 -15.41 -9.03
N GLU A 56 1.52 -15.85 -9.29
CA GLU A 56 0.42 -15.02 -9.77
C GLU A 56 -0.57 -14.72 -8.64
N ARG A 57 -1.32 -13.63 -8.79
CA ARG A 57 -2.35 -13.23 -7.82
C ARG A 57 -3.65 -13.98 -8.07
N SER A 58 -4.25 -14.46 -7.00
CA SER A 58 -5.65 -14.89 -7.04
C SER A 58 -6.56 -13.67 -7.07
N THR A 59 -7.64 -13.79 -7.84
CA THR A 59 -8.60 -12.70 -8.04
C THR A 59 -10.02 -13.25 -8.10
N PHE A 60 -11.00 -12.37 -7.87
CA PHE A 60 -12.35 -12.61 -8.35
C PHE A 60 -12.84 -11.40 -9.14
N THR A 61 -13.68 -11.64 -10.16
CA THR A 61 -14.24 -10.59 -11.01
C THR A 61 -15.76 -10.70 -11.01
N TYR A 62 -16.44 -9.60 -10.75
CA TYR A 62 -17.89 -9.48 -10.84
C TYR A 62 -18.27 -8.11 -11.41
N ALA A 63 -19.23 -8.07 -12.32
CA ALA A 63 -19.70 -6.83 -12.96
C ALA A 63 -18.54 -5.93 -13.45
N GLN A 64 -17.53 -6.53 -14.08
CA GLN A 64 -16.32 -5.88 -14.61
C GLN A 64 -15.38 -5.28 -13.53
N GLN A 65 -15.63 -5.54 -12.25
CA GLN A 65 -14.74 -5.17 -11.17
C GLN A 65 -13.93 -6.39 -10.74
N THR A 66 -12.61 -6.26 -10.78
CA THR A 66 -11.68 -7.32 -10.37
C THR A 66 -11.00 -6.92 -9.06
N GLU A 67 -11.09 -7.81 -8.08
CA GLU A 67 -10.43 -7.67 -6.79
C GLU A 67 -9.31 -8.71 -6.66
N ALA A 68 -8.13 -8.25 -6.28
CA ALA A 68 -7.03 -9.12 -5.94
C ALA A 68 -7.08 -9.47 -4.45
N ILE A 69 -6.89 -10.76 -4.13
CA ILE A 69 -6.94 -11.24 -2.75
C ILE A 69 -5.55 -11.45 -2.16
N GLU A 70 -5.46 -11.39 -0.84
CA GLU A 70 -4.22 -11.58 -0.08
C GLU A 70 -4.04 -13.05 0.32
N ARG A 71 -2.85 -13.38 0.90
CA ARG A 71 -2.52 -14.73 1.35
C ARG A 71 -3.55 -15.28 2.33
N GLY A 72 -3.91 -16.54 2.16
CA GLY A 72 -4.84 -17.27 3.02
C GLY A 72 -6.13 -17.65 2.29
N LEU A 73 -7.25 -17.63 3.00
CA LEU A 73 -8.58 -17.89 2.47
C LEU A 73 -9.42 -16.62 2.44
N THR A 74 -10.04 -16.36 1.29
CA THR A 74 -10.99 -15.25 1.13
C THR A 74 -12.39 -15.81 0.97
N ILE A 75 -13.32 -15.32 1.78
CA ILE A 75 -14.75 -15.54 1.59
C ILE A 75 -15.30 -14.38 0.75
N VAL A 76 -16.00 -14.70 -0.34
CA VAL A 76 -16.70 -13.75 -1.21
C VAL A 76 -18.20 -14.03 -1.07
N HIS A 77 -18.94 -13.11 -0.49
CA HIS A 77 -20.36 -13.26 -0.18
C HIS A 77 -21.21 -12.37 -1.07
N LEU A 78 -22.21 -12.96 -1.73
CA LEU A 78 -23.19 -12.23 -2.53
C LEU A 78 -24.25 -11.61 -1.62
N GLN A 79 -24.36 -10.30 -1.64
CA GLN A 79 -25.37 -9.54 -0.90
C GLN A 79 -26.71 -9.45 -1.67
N PRO A 80 -27.85 -9.24 -1.00
CA PRO A 80 -29.16 -9.14 -1.64
C PRO A 80 -29.28 -8.06 -2.73
N ASN A 81 -28.42 -7.07 -2.72
CA ASN A 81 -28.39 -5.95 -3.70
C ASN A 81 -27.49 -6.25 -4.91
N ASN A 82 -27.11 -7.51 -5.15
CA ASN A 82 -26.17 -7.94 -6.18
C ASN A 82 -24.78 -7.28 -6.07
N LYS A 83 -24.34 -6.97 -4.85
CA LYS A 83 -22.98 -6.57 -4.55
C LYS A 83 -22.27 -7.69 -3.85
N PHE A 84 -20.96 -7.79 -4.04
CA PHE A 84 -20.13 -8.69 -3.27
C PHE A 84 -19.49 -7.96 -2.09
N GLU A 85 -19.50 -8.63 -0.96
CA GLU A 85 -18.69 -8.31 0.20
C GLU A 85 -17.66 -9.44 0.37
N PHE A 86 -16.42 -9.11 0.66
CA PHE A 86 -15.40 -10.12 0.83
C PHE A 86 -14.48 -9.82 2.00
N LYS A 87 -13.90 -10.87 2.55
CA LYS A 87 -12.90 -10.78 3.60
C LYS A 87 -11.87 -11.89 3.45
N THR A 88 -10.59 -11.49 3.48
CA THR A 88 -9.45 -12.41 3.54
C THR A 88 -9.06 -12.67 4.99
N PHE A 89 -8.70 -13.92 5.27
CA PHE A 89 -8.18 -14.41 6.54
C PHE A 89 -6.83 -15.06 6.27
N ASP A 90 -5.77 -14.64 6.97
CA ASP A 90 -4.45 -15.25 6.84
C ASP A 90 -4.41 -16.62 7.56
N THR A 91 -5.05 -17.60 6.95
CA THR A 91 -5.13 -18.96 7.49
C THR A 91 -3.81 -19.73 7.45
N TYR A 92 -2.77 -19.14 6.87
CA TYR A 92 -1.40 -19.65 6.92
C TYR A 92 -0.65 -19.14 8.13
N GLY A 93 -0.67 -17.84 8.39
CA GLY A 93 0.19 -17.18 9.36
C GLY A 93 -0.46 -16.87 10.72
N SER A 94 -1.80 -16.80 10.79
CA SER A 94 -2.53 -16.35 11.98
C SER A 94 -3.51 -17.40 12.51
N LYS A 95 -3.33 -17.85 13.75
CA LYS A 95 -4.29 -18.72 14.43
C LYS A 95 -5.59 -18.01 14.74
N GLU A 96 -5.54 -16.74 15.04
CA GLU A 96 -6.66 -15.87 15.30
C GLU A 96 -7.53 -15.73 14.05
N ASP A 97 -6.93 -15.53 12.89
CA ASP A 97 -7.64 -15.44 11.62
C ASP A 97 -8.26 -16.78 11.21
N VAL A 98 -7.58 -17.89 11.46
CA VAL A 98 -8.20 -19.22 11.26
C VAL A 98 -9.45 -19.38 12.10
N LYS A 99 -9.38 -19.02 13.38
CA LYS A 99 -10.56 -19.09 14.26
C LYS A 99 -11.69 -18.20 13.75
N ALA A 100 -11.37 -16.94 13.37
CA ALA A 100 -12.35 -16.01 12.83
C ALA A 100 -12.96 -16.52 11.50
N PHE A 101 -12.13 -17.09 10.61
CA PHE A 101 -12.60 -17.74 9.39
C PHE A 101 -13.60 -18.86 9.68
N ILE A 102 -13.27 -19.78 10.60
CA ILE A 102 -14.13 -20.92 10.98
C ILE A 102 -15.44 -20.44 11.62
N ASP A 103 -15.39 -19.41 12.45
CA ASP A 103 -16.58 -18.83 13.09
C ASP A 103 -17.53 -18.19 12.05
N VAL A 104 -16.98 -17.46 11.08
CA VAL A 104 -17.73 -16.87 9.97
C VAL A 104 -18.31 -17.95 9.06
N LEU A 105 -17.45 -18.89 8.62
CA LEU A 105 -17.83 -19.99 7.74
C LEU A 105 -18.97 -20.84 8.31
N SER A 106 -18.85 -21.24 9.58
CA SER A 106 -19.87 -22.02 10.27
C SER A 106 -21.22 -21.29 10.30
N ARG A 107 -21.20 -19.98 10.55
CA ARG A 107 -22.40 -19.15 10.54
C ARG A 107 -23.01 -19.07 9.14
N MET A 108 -22.20 -18.82 8.11
CA MET A 108 -22.67 -18.71 6.72
C MET A 108 -23.33 -20.01 6.23
N ILE A 109 -22.76 -21.15 6.55
CA ILE A 109 -23.37 -22.47 6.22
C ILE A 109 -24.66 -22.69 6.97
N ASN A 110 -24.69 -22.41 8.29
CA ASN A 110 -25.89 -22.56 9.10
C ASN A 110 -27.03 -21.63 8.65
N ASP A 111 -26.70 -20.42 8.22
CA ASP A 111 -27.63 -19.42 7.72
C ASP A 111 -28.02 -19.64 6.24
N LYS A 112 -27.44 -20.66 5.60
CA LYS A 112 -27.63 -20.96 4.16
C LYS A 112 -27.31 -19.78 3.27
N ALA A 113 -26.25 -19.03 3.61
CA ALA A 113 -25.76 -17.92 2.81
C ALA A 113 -25.17 -18.42 1.50
N VAL A 114 -25.22 -17.60 0.47
CA VAL A 114 -24.60 -17.87 -0.84
C VAL A 114 -23.23 -17.19 -0.90
N PHE A 115 -22.18 -17.96 -1.08
CA PHE A 115 -20.80 -17.47 -1.03
C PHE A 115 -19.84 -18.37 -1.80
N ALA A 116 -18.65 -17.83 -2.04
CA ALA A 116 -17.50 -18.57 -2.54
C ALA A 116 -16.30 -18.41 -1.59
N ILE A 117 -15.36 -19.33 -1.67
CA ILE A 117 -14.07 -19.28 -0.97
C ILE A 117 -12.96 -19.48 -2.00
N LEU A 118 -11.92 -18.64 -1.93
CA LEU A 118 -10.72 -18.78 -2.73
C LEU A 118 -9.49 -18.84 -1.85
N ALA A 119 -8.51 -19.66 -2.22
CA ALA A 119 -7.16 -19.60 -1.65
C ALA A 119 -6.26 -18.71 -2.48
N HIS A 120 -5.30 -18.07 -1.81
CA HIS A 120 -4.16 -17.44 -2.46
C HIS A 120 -2.87 -17.82 -1.73
N ASP A 121 -1.80 -18.06 -2.51
CA ASP A 121 -0.45 -18.37 -2.02
C ASP A 121 -0.45 -19.66 -1.19
N SER A 122 -0.62 -19.55 0.11
CA SER A 122 -0.58 -20.64 1.10
C SER A 122 -1.70 -20.43 2.12
N ALA A 123 -2.62 -21.41 2.24
CA ALA A 123 -3.80 -21.26 3.08
C ALA A 123 -3.96 -22.35 4.16
N ALA A 124 -3.26 -23.49 4.02
CA ALA A 124 -3.60 -24.71 4.78
C ALA A 124 -2.96 -24.84 6.17
N ALA A 125 -1.91 -24.10 6.49
CA ALA A 125 -1.02 -24.43 7.63
C ALA A 125 -1.74 -24.58 8.98
N GLN A 126 -2.74 -23.78 9.25
CA GLN A 126 -3.46 -23.80 10.53
C GLN A 126 -4.83 -24.49 10.46
N LEU A 127 -5.30 -24.94 9.28
CA LEU A 127 -6.62 -25.55 9.11
C LEU A 127 -6.71 -26.97 9.68
N THR A 128 -5.60 -27.68 9.80
CA THR A 128 -5.57 -29.09 10.26
C THR A 128 -6.28 -29.28 11.60
N ALA A 129 -6.17 -28.31 12.52
CA ALA A 129 -6.85 -28.36 13.82
C ALA A 129 -8.40 -28.37 13.70
N TYR A 130 -8.92 -27.92 12.60
CA TYR A 130 -10.37 -27.80 12.31
C TYR A 130 -10.88 -28.82 11.29
N ALA A 131 -10.06 -29.76 10.83
CA ALA A 131 -10.40 -30.71 9.78
C ALA A 131 -11.69 -31.50 10.08
N LYS A 132 -11.88 -31.93 11.34
CA LYS A 132 -13.10 -32.63 11.75
C LYS A 132 -14.35 -31.75 11.60
N LEU A 133 -14.28 -30.50 11.99
CA LEU A 133 -15.38 -29.56 11.88
C LEU A 133 -15.68 -29.25 10.40
N LEU A 134 -14.65 -28.99 9.60
CA LEU A 134 -14.81 -28.74 8.16
C LEU A 134 -15.49 -29.90 7.44
N ASN A 135 -15.09 -31.15 7.75
CA ASN A 135 -15.77 -32.33 7.25
C ASN A 135 -17.26 -32.39 7.68
N THR A 136 -17.57 -32.01 8.93
CA THR A 136 -18.97 -31.97 9.41
C THR A 136 -19.80 -30.90 8.67
N LEU A 137 -19.14 -29.80 8.25
CA LEU A 137 -19.78 -28.75 7.47
C LEU A 137 -19.89 -29.09 5.96
N GLY A 138 -19.42 -30.25 5.53
CA GLY A 138 -19.45 -30.70 4.14
C GLY A 138 -18.30 -30.23 3.29
N LEU A 139 -17.24 -29.62 3.90
CA LEU A 139 -16.05 -29.06 3.22
C LEU A 139 -14.90 -30.06 3.27
N ILE A 140 -15.04 -31.14 2.51
CA ILE A 140 -14.14 -32.30 2.56
C ILE A 140 -12.76 -31.95 1.97
N GLN A 141 -12.73 -31.22 0.85
CA GLN A 141 -11.48 -30.86 0.21
C GLN A 141 -10.75 -29.79 1.02
N LEU A 142 -11.45 -28.79 1.56
CA LEU A 142 -10.87 -27.78 2.44
C LEU A 142 -10.25 -28.42 3.69
N ALA A 143 -10.89 -29.43 4.27
CA ALA A 143 -10.36 -30.17 5.41
C ALA A 143 -9.04 -30.90 5.11
N ASN A 144 -8.79 -31.21 3.84
CA ASN A 144 -7.62 -31.92 3.35
C ASN A 144 -6.64 -31.04 2.54
N LEU A 145 -6.89 -29.72 2.48
CA LEU A 145 -6.07 -28.78 1.74
C LEU A 145 -4.62 -28.83 2.25
N LYS A 146 -3.67 -28.98 1.31
CA LYS A 146 -2.25 -28.99 1.61
C LYS A 146 -1.62 -27.62 1.40
N GLY A 147 -0.46 -27.43 1.95
CA GLY A 147 0.32 -26.21 1.72
C GLY A 147 0.56 -25.96 0.22
N ARG A 148 0.45 -24.71 -0.20
CA ARG A 148 0.69 -24.27 -1.57
C ARG A 148 -0.21 -24.91 -2.63
N GLN A 149 -1.47 -25.19 -2.30
CA GLN A 149 -2.49 -25.60 -3.25
C GLN A 149 -3.48 -24.46 -3.51
N ALA A 150 -3.93 -24.34 -4.74
CA ALA A 150 -5.09 -23.53 -5.11
C ALA A 150 -6.36 -24.22 -4.64
N TYR A 151 -7.34 -23.44 -4.24
CA TYR A 151 -8.64 -23.93 -3.77
C TYR A 151 -9.73 -22.95 -4.15
N ILE A 152 -10.82 -23.47 -4.71
CA ILE A 152 -12.08 -22.77 -4.88
C ILE A 152 -13.20 -23.62 -4.28
N MET A 153 -14.14 -22.96 -3.60
CA MET A 153 -15.40 -23.49 -3.16
C MET A 153 -16.51 -22.48 -3.45
N HIS A 154 -17.67 -22.92 -3.90
CA HIS A 154 -18.87 -22.12 -3.96
C HIS A 154 -20.12 -22.97 -3.69
N ASN A 155 -21.23 -22.28 -3.37
CA ASN A 155 -22.56 -22.89 -3.24
C ASN A 155 -23.62 -22.12 -4.03
N MET A 156 -23.22 -21.45 -5.10
CA MET A 156 -24.07 -20.51 -5.86
C MET A 156 -25.11 -21.21 -6.73
N ASP A 157 -24.95 -22.49 -6.99
CA ASP A 157 -25.88 -23.38 -7.67
C ASP A 157 -26.73 -24.22 -6.71
N GLY A 158 -26.72 -23.92 -5.42
CA GLY A 158 -27.48 -24.59 -4.37
C GLY A 158 -26.79 -25.81 -3.74
N ALA A 159 -25.64 -26.22 -4.23
CA ALA A 159 -24.81 -27.28 -3.67
C ALA A 159 -23.40 -26.78 -3.38
N ILE A 160 -22.72 -27.41 -2.41
CA ILE A 160 -21.29 -27.12 -2.16
C ILE A 160 -20.47 -27.81 -3.26
N THR A 161 -19.77 -27.01 -4.04
CA THR A 161 -18.77 -27.46 -5.02
C THR A 161 -17.39 -27.06 -4.53
N GLU A 162 -16.43 -27.99 -4.51
CA GLU A 162 -15.06 -27.77 -4.08
C GLU A 162 -14.06 -28.25 -5.13
N GLN A 163 -12.99 -27.49 -5.36
CA GLN A 163 -11.89 -27.86 -6.26
C GLN A 163 -10.55 -27.57 -5.59
N ILE A 164 -9.59 -28.47 -5.76
CA ILE A 164 -8.16 -28.31 -5.35
C ILE A 164 -7.27 -28.55 -6.57
N HIS A 165 -6.21 -27.78 -6.69
CA HIS A 165 -5.18 -28.00 -7.70
C HIS A 165 -3.81 -27.53 -7.17
N ASP A 166 -2.72 -28.14 -7.66
CA ASP A 166 -1.37 -27.82 -7.18
C ASP A 166 -0.88 -26.44 -7.66
N ASN A 167 -1.43 -25.92 -8.75
CA ASN A 167 -0.99 -24.64 -9.32
C ASN A 167 -2.11 -23.59 -9.29
N TYR A 168 -3.15 -23.74 -10.12
CA TYR A 168 -4.24 -22.77 -10.22
C TYR A 168 -5.57 -23.41 -10.60
N ILE A 169 -6.65 -22.71 -10.30
CA ILE A 169 -8.02 -23.03 -10.71
C ILE A 169 -8.67 -21.74 -11.21
N THR A 170 -9.36 -21.84 -12.34
CA THR A 170 -10.22 -20.78 -12.85
C THR A 170 -11.64 -21.34 -12.98
N GLU A 171 -12.63 -20.63 -12.49
CA GLU A 171 -14.03 -21.01 -12.57
C GLU A 171 -14.90 -19.78 -12.85
N THR A 172 -15.89 -19.95 -13.74
CA THR A 172 -16.87 -18.90 -14.06
C THR A 172 -18.27 -19.43 -13.72
N ILE A 173 -18.96 -18.69 -12.85
CA ILE A 173 -20.26 -19.08 -12.29
C ILE A 173 -21.29 -18.07 -12.76
N THR A 174 -22.39 -18.53 -13.32
CA THR A 174 -23.57 -17.69 -13.61
C THR A 174 -24.37 -17.50 -12.34
N ILE A 175 -24.63 -16.25 -11.96
CA ILE A 175 -25.39 -15.90 -10.76
C ILE A 175 -26.88 -15.87 -11.11
N ASP A 176 -27.66 -16.75 -10.48
CA ASP A 176 -29.13 -16.72 -10.59
C ASP A 176 -29.69 -15.53 -9.79
N LYS A 177 -30.43 -14.67 -10.44
CA LYS A 177 -31.04 -13.46 -9.86
C LYS A 177 -32.14 -13.75 -8.85
N THR A 178 -32.62 -15.00 -8.79
CA THR A 178 -33.71 -15.43 -7.87
C THR A 178 -33.19 -15.87 -6.50
N ILE A 179 -31.87 -15.86 -6.30
CA ILE A 179 -31.28 -16.29 -5.02
C ILE A 179 -31.70 -15.33 -3.90
N ASP A 180 -32.44 -15.84 -2.92
CA ASP A 180 -32.79 -15.10 -1.70
C ASP A 180 -31.61 -15.12 -0.72
N ASN A 181 -30.76 -14.09 -0.82
CA ASN A 181 -29.55 -14.00 -0.01
C ASN A 181 -29.81 -13.29 1.32
N LYS A 182 -29.29 -13.85 2.39
CA LYS A 182 -29.24 -13.19 3.69
C LYS A 182 -28.08 -12.21 3.77
N VAL A 183 -28.33 -11.06 4.38
CA VAL A 183 -27.26 -10.11 4.69
C VAL A 183 -26.40 -10.68 5.81
N ILE A 184 -25.14 -10.95 5.51
CA ILE A 184 -24.13 -11.34 6.49
C ILE A 184 -23.03 -10.31 6.47
N TYR A 185 -22.84 -9.62 7.59
CA TYR A 185 -21.75 -8.66 7.75
C TYR A 185 -20.51 -9.36 8.28
N PHE A 186 -19.41 -9.19 7.60
CA PHE A 186 -18.11 -9.51 8.18
C PHE A 186 -17.83 -8.55 9.33
N PRO A 187 -17.47 -9.04 10.52
CA PRO A 187 -17.07 -8.15 11.58
C PRO A 187 -15.85 -7.35 11.12
N LYS A 188 -16.02 -6.05 10.92
CA LYS A 188 -14.90 -5.12 10.69
C LYS A 188 -14.29 -4.85 12.05
N GLU A 189 -13.03 -5.22 12.22
CA GLU A 189 -12.27 -4.77 13.38
C GLU A 189 -11.93 -3.30 13.17
N VAL A 190 -12.54 -2.47 14.00
CA VAL A 190 -12.27 -1.03 14.02
C VAL A 190 -11.41 -0.76 15.26
N TYR A 191 -10.24 -0.19 15.03
CA TYR A 191 -9.37 0.29 16.08
C TYR A 191 -9.51 1.80 16.17
N GLU A 192 -9.88 2.29 17.36
CA GLU A 192 -9.96 3.74 17.58
C GLU A 192 -8.55 4.35 17.61
N PHE A 193 -8.43 5.54 17.06
CA PHE A 193 -7.22 6.34 17.12
C PHE A 193 -7.54 7.84 17.12
N GLU A 194 -6.70 8.61 17.76
CA GLU A 194 -6.75 10.06 17.68
C GLU A 194 -6.01 10.54 16.43
N SER A 195 -6.60 11.48 15.71
CA SER A 195 -5.95 12.10 14.55
C SER A 195 -4.74 12.91 14.99
N SER A 196 -3.60 12.72 14.35
CA SER A 196 -2.38 13.45 14.63
C SER A 196 -1.50 13.51 13.39
N ILE A 197 -0.88 14.65 13.15
CA ILE A 197 -0.02 14.90 11.99
C ILE A 197 1.22 14.01 11.97
N ASP A 198 1.70 13.60 13.13
CA ASP A 198 2.87 12.73 13.26
C ASP A 198 2.63 11.27 12.87
N ARG A 199 1.38 10.90 12.53
CA ARG A 199 1.05 9.58 11.97
C ARG A 199 1.48 9.39 10.52
N TYR A 200 1.85 10.48 9.84
CA TYR A 200 2.09 10.44 8.41
C TYR A 200 3.52 10.86 8.10
N ILE A 201 4.25 9.95 7.46
CA ILE A 201 5.63 10.15 6.99
C ILE A 201 5.56 10.33 5.48
N ALA A 202 6.07 11.44 4.94
CA ALA A 202 6.19 11.65 3.50
C ALA A 202 7.28 10.72 2.96
N HIS A 203 6.90 9.64 2.27
CA HIS A 203 7.78 8.61 1.71
C HIS A 203 8.65 9.20 0.59
N ALA A 204 9.98 9.10 0.70
CA ALA A 204 10.96 9.70 -0.21
C ALA A 204 10.69 11.20 -0.51
N GLY A 205 10.24 11.93 0.54
CA GLY A 205 9.81 13.32 0.44
C GLY A 205 8.35 13.51 0.01
N GLY A 206 7.63 12.44 -0.36
CA GLY A 206 6.27 12.45 -0.87
C GLY A 206 6.15 12.62 -2.39
N GLU A 207 4.95 12.40 -2.91
CA GLU A 207 4.65 12.55 -4.35
C GLU A 207 4.64 14.02 -4.78
N ILE A 208 5.24 14.29 -5.93
CA ILE A 208 5.19 15.60 -6.61
C ILE A 208 4.76 15.43 -8.06
N ASN A 209 3.67 16.11 -8.47
CA ASN A 209 3.12 16.05 -9.83
C ASN A 209 2.89 14.62 -10.37
N GLY A 210 2.44 13.70 -9.52
CA GLY A 210 2.23 12.29 -9.89
C GLY A 210 3.49 11.43 -9.87
N VAL A 211 4.65 12.00 -9.53
CA VAL A 211 5.93 11.29 -9.46
C VAL A 211 6.28 10.98 -8.01
N LYS A 212 6.60 9.72 -7.74
CA LYS A 212 6.97 9.21 -6.41
C LYS A 212 8.47 8.96 -6.29
N SER A 213 8.93 8.79 -5.06
CA SER A 213 10.29 8.34 -4.71
C SER A 213 11.41 9.21 -5.28
N THR A 214 11.18 10.53 -5.36
CA THR A 214 12.16 11.45 -5.94
C THR A 214 13.29 11.81 -4.99
N ASN A 215 13.11 11.71 -3.68
CA ASN A 215 14.11 12.16 -2.70
C ASN A 215 14.62 13.59 -2.99
N SER A 216 13.73 14.46 -3.48
CA SER A 216 14.10 15.77 -4.00
C SER A 216 13.71 16.92 -3.09
N LYS A 217 14.44 18.04 -3.20
CA LYS A 217 14.07 19.27 -2.48
C LYS A 217 12.66 19.73 -2.81
N HIS A 218 12.24 19.60 -4.06
CA HIS A 218 10.90 20.02 -4.51
C HIS A 218 9.79 19.16 -3.88
N ALA A 219 10.04 17.85 -3.70
CA ALA A 219 9.09 16.98 -3.01
C ALA A 219 8.94 17.41 -1.54
N LEU A 220 10.04 17.70 -0.84
CA LEU A 220 9.99 18.23 0.51
C LEU A 220 9.20 19.54 0.59
N ASP A 221 9.51 20.52 -0.27
CA ASP A 221 8.86 21.83 -0.29
C ASP A 221 7.34 21.73 -0.53
N GLU A 222 6.93 20.88 -1.48
CA GLU A 222 5.52 20.71 -1.85
C GLU A 222 4.73 20.00 -0.75
N ASN A 223 5.27 18.91 -0.22
CA ASN A 223 4.57 18.12 0.78
C ASN A 223 4.58 18.77 2.17
N TYR A 224 5.57 19.59 2.48
CA TYR A 224 5.53 20.46 3.66
C TYR A 224 4.35 21.45 3.61
N LYS A 225 4.10 22.07 2.44
CA LYS A 225 2.95 22.96 2.22
C LYS A 225 1.62 22.22 2.34
N LYS A 226 1.57 20.94 1.92
CA LYS A 226 0.36 20.10 2.06
C LYS A 226 0.05 19.72 3.50
N GLY A 227 1.03 19.73 4.40
CA GLY A 227 0.82 19.45 5.82
C GLY A 227 1.76 18.44 6.45
N PHE A 228 2.55 17.70 5.68
CA PHE A 228 3.54 16.77 6.26
C PHE A 228 4.55 17.50 7.15
N ARG A 229 4.96 16.83 8.23
CA ARG A 229 6.02 17.27 9.14
C ARG A 229 7.08 16.21 9.37
N ASN A 230 6.78 14.95 9.07
CA ASN A 230 7.73 13.86 9.05
C ASN A 230 8.08 13.55 7.61
N PHE A 231 9.36 13.55 7.27
CA PHE A 231 9.86 13.30 5.93
C PHE A 231 10.87 12.16 5.97
N GLU A 232 10.60 11.12 5.23
CA GLU A 232 11.57 10.06 5.03
C GLU A 232 12.41 10.39 3.79
N LEU A 233 13.71 10.10 3.89
CA LEU A 233 14.66 10.14 2.81
C LEU A 233 15.53 8.88 2.82
N ASP A 234 15.63 8.25 1.66
CA ASP A 234 16.60 7.19 1.40
C ASP A 234 18.01 7.78 1.31
N ILE A 235 18.94 7.34 2.14
CA ILE A 235 20.30 7.88 2.20
C ILE A 235 21.29 6.82 1.75
N ILE A 236 21.99 7.09 0.64
CA ILE A 236 23.02 6.22 0.08
C ILE A 236 24.34 6.97 -0.14
N GLU A 237 25.41 6.23 -0.39
CA GLU A 237 26.77 6.76 -0.49
C GLU A 237 27.26 6.79 -1.94
N THR A 238 27.79 7.92 -2.38
CA THR A 238 28.45 8.09 -3.68
C THR A 238 29.78 7.35 -3.73
N SER A 239 30.38 7.20 -4.94
CA SER A 239 31.67 6.52 -5.13
C SER A 239 32.85 7.20 -4.41
N ASP A 240 32.71 8.46 -4.04
CA ASP A 240 33.70 9.25 -3.28
C ASP A 240 33.27 9.48 -1.82
N GLY A 241 32.38 8.62 -1.29
CA GLY A 241 32.04 8.56 0.15
C GLY A 241 31.18 9.70 0.66
N LYS A 242 30.35 10.33 -0.19
CA LYS A 242 29.40 11.38 0.23
C LYS A 242 28.00 10.84 0.31
N LEU A 243 27.30 11.18 1.40
CA LEU A 243 25.90 10.81 1.60
C LEU A 243 24.99 11.72 0.79
N VAL A 244 24.02 11.11 0.10
CA VAL A 244 23.05 11.78 -0.75
C VAL A 244 21.69 11.10 -0.66
N ALA A 245 20.63 11.81 -1.02
CA ALA A 245 19.27 11.27 -0.98
C ALA A 245 18.91 10.61 -2.32
N ALA A 246 18.81 9.28 -2.32
CA ALA A 246 18.33 8.47 -3.45
C ALA A 246 18.01 7.05 -2.98
N HIS A 247 16.99 6.42 -3.56
CA HIS A 247 16.56 5.07 -3.16
C HIS A 247 17.62 3.99 -3.51
N ASP A 248 18.08 4.00 -4.75
CA ASP A 248 19.18 3.17 -5.25
C ASP A 248 19.75 3.78 -6.52
N TRP A 249 20.95 3.35 -6.91
CA TRP A 249 21.66 3.92 -8.05
C TRP A 249 21.00 3.62 -9.39
N ASN A 250 20.34 2.47 -9.56
CA ASN A 250 19.67 2.12 -10.80
C ASN A 250 18.40 2.96 -10.99
N MET A 251 17.64 3.17 -9.92
CA MET A 251 16.45 4.03 -9.95
C MET A 251 16.83 5.49 -10.19
N TRP A 252 17.86 5.97 -9.49
CA TRP A 252 18.37 7.33 -9.69
C TRP A 252 18.85 7.55 -11.14
N ALA A 253 19.61 6.61 -11.71
CA ALA A 253 20.08 6.72 -13.09
C ALA A 253 18.93 6.82 -14.09
N ARG A 254 17.88 6.02 -13.90
CA ARG A 254 16.65 6.10 -14.73
C ARG A 254 15.94 7.45 -14.60
N PHE A 255 15.89 7.99 -13.37
CA PHE A 255 15.21 9.26 -13.10
C PHE A 255 15.99 10.49 -13.61
N THR A 256 17.26 10.32 -13.89
CA THR A 256 18.17 11.42 -14.32
C THR A 256 18.71 11.23 -15.73
N ASP A 257 18.34 10.13 -16.42
CA ASP A 257 18.94 9.71 -17.70
C ASP A 257 20.47 9.61 -17.65
N TYR A 258 21.01 9.32 -16.46
CA TYR A 258 22.46 9.21 -16.25
C TYR A 258 23.00 7.90 -16.83
N THR A 259 24.01 8.04 -17.70
CA THR A 259 24.64 6.91 -18.41
C THR A 259 26.09 6.63 -17.98
N GLY A 260 26.58 7.33 -16.96
CA GLY A 260 27.94 7.11 -16.43
C GLY A 260 28.03 5.89 -15.51
N SER A 261 29.21 5.71 -14.92
CA SER A 261 29.46 4.62 -13.95
C SER A 261 28.65 4.81 -12.67
N LEU A 262 28.15 3.71 -12.10
CA LEU A 262 27.41 3.67 -10.84
C LEU A 262 28.26 2.97 -9.75
N PRO A 263 28.32 3.49 -8.53
CA PRO A 263 27.80 4.80 -8.07
C PRO A 263 28.49 5.99 -8.76
N PRO A 264 27.77 7.14 -8.96
CA PRO A 264 28.40 8.38 -9.42
C PRO A 264 29.27 8.98 -8.31
N THR A 265 30.19 9.89 -8.66
CA THR A 265 30.80 10.80 -7.67
C THR A 265 29.79 11.85 -7.21
N HIS A 266 29.98 12.44 -6.05
CA HIS A 266 29.15 13.52 -5.52
C HIS A 266 28.99 14.67 -6.55
N ALA A 267 30.08 15.08 -7.20
CA ALA A 267 30.03 16.13 -8.22
C ALA A 267 29.16 15.73 -9.44
N GLN A 268 29.16 14.45 -9.82
CA GLN A 268 28.32 13.95 -10.90
C GLN A 268 26.84 13.88 -10.45
N PHE A 269 26.57 13.41 -9.23
CA PHE A 269 25.24 13.38 -8.65
C PHE A 269 24.59 14.76 -8.60
N MET A 270 25.29 15.77 -8.07
CA MET A 270 24.76 17.13 -7.90
C MET A 270 24.54 17.89 -9.22
N LYS A 271 25.11 17.44 -10.33
CA LYS A 271 24.83 18.00 -11.66
C LYS A 271 23.50 17.53 -12.25
N GLN A 272 22.95 16.46 -11.74
CA GLN A 272 21.73 15.87 -12.28
C GLN A 272 20.48 16.54 -11.69
N LYS A 273 19.40 16.49 -12.47
CA LYS A 273 18.04 16.82 -12.05
C LYS A 273 17.18 15.60 -12.22
N ILE A 274 16.41 15.25 -11.20
CA ILE A 274 15.46 14.15 -11.26
C ILE A 274 14.33 14.55 -12.21
N TYR A 275 14.06 13.75 -13.23
CA TYR A 275 13.12 14.05 -14.32
C TYR A 275 13.33 15.43 -14.98
N GLY A 276 14.59 15.91 -15.03
CA GLY A 276 14.96 17.18 -15.63
C GLY A 276 14.70 18.44 -14.78
N ASP A 277 13.82 18.34 -13.77
CA ASP A 277 13.31 19.50 -13.03
C ASP A 277 13.67 19.51 -11.54
N TYR A 278 13.60 18.33 -10.88
CA TYR A 278 13.68 18.28 -9.41
C TYR A 278 15.11 18.24 -8.91
N THR A 279 15.38 19.09 -7.92
CA THR A 279 16.73 19.24 -7.33
C THR A 279 17.06 18.07 -6.43
N THR A 280 18.18 17.39 -6.73
CA THR A 280 18.81 16.38 -5.88
C THR A 280 19.27 16.97 -4.55
N LEU A 281 19.39 16.13 -3.53
CA LEU A 281 19.81 16.52 -2.18
C LEU A 281 21.05 15.74 -1.75
N ASP A 282 22.07 16.47 -1.34
CA ASP A 282 23.17 15.97 -0.52
C ASP A 282 22.97 16.39 0.95
N MET A 283 23.91 16.05 1.83
CA MET A 283 23.79 16.39 3.26
C MET A 283 23.70 17.89 3.50
N ASP A 284 24.40 18.73 2.71
CA ASP A 284 24.31 20.19 2.85
C ASP A 284 22.91 20.69 2.48
N GLY A 285 22.34 20.18 1.40
CA GLY A 285 20.97 20.47 0.97
C GLY A 285 19.93 20.01 1.99
N ILE A 286 20.07 18.79 2.53
CA ILE A 286 19.22 18.24 3.58
C ILE A 286 19.29 19.14 4.83
N ASN A 287 20.50 19.39 5.35
CA ASN A 287 20.70 20.21 6.54
C ASN A 287 20.16 21.65 6.37
N SER A 288 20.37 22.25 5.21
CA SER A 288 19.84 23.59 4.89
C SER A 288 18.30 23.57 4.90
N TRP A 289 17.67 22.54 4.34
CA TRP A 289 16.23 22.45 4.30
C TRP A 289 15.63 22.29 5.71
N PHE A 290 16.14 21.34 6.51
CA PHE A 290 15.65 21.09 7.87
C PHE A 290 15.96 22.25 8.84
N LYS A 291 17.04 22.99 8.62
CA LYS A 291 17.34 24.24 9.37
C LYS A 291 16.26 25.30 9.14
N ASN A 292 15.73 25.40 7.91
CA ASN A 292 14.69 26.36 7.56
C ASN A 292 13.26 25.87 7.88
N HIS A 293 13.09 24.61 8.27
CA HIS A 293 11.82 23.99 8.65
C HIS A 293 11.93 23.36 10.04
N PRO A 294 11.96 24.17 11.12
CA PRO A 294 12.28 23.71 12.48
C PRO A 294 11.22 22.78 13.10
N ASP A 295 10.03 22.71 12.53
CA ASP A 295 8.94 21.82 12.93
C ASP A 295 8.89 20.51 12.11
N ALA A 296 9.85 20.30 11.21
CA ALA A 296 9.97 19.08 10.43
C ALA A 296 10.98 18.10 11.05
N THR A 297 10.67 16.80 10.97
CA THR A 297 11.52 15.69 11.44
C THR A 297 11.99 14.88 10.24
N LEU A 298 13.27 14.51 10.23
CA LEU A 298 13.85 13.58 9.27
C LEU A 298 13.73 12.15 9.78
N ILE A 299 13.20 11.26 8.94
CA ILE A 299 13.30 9.82 9.08
C ILE A 299 14.28 9.32 8.02
N THR A 300 15.29 8.51 8.37
CA THR A 300 16.23 7.98 7.37
C THR A 300 15.89 6.56 6.99
N ASP A 301 16.09 6.22 5.72
CA ASP A 301 16.15 4.85 5.22
C ASP A 301 17.55 4.55 4.62
N LYS A 302 17.92 3.28 4.46
CA LYS A 302 19.16 2.73 3.88
C LYS A 302 20.43 2.92 4.74
N VAL A 303 20.62 4.05 5.41
CA VAL A 303 21.82 4.29 6.24
C VAL A 303 21.73 3.56 7.56
N ASN A 304 22.78 2.82 7.94
CA ASN A 304 22.78 1.96 9.15
C ASN A 304 23.98 2.27 10.09
N ASP A 305 24.63 3.43 9.97
CA ASP A 305 25.56 3.97 10.97
C ASP A 305 24.94 5.16 11.70
N PRO A 306 24.30 4.90 12.87
CA PRO A 306 23.54 5.95 13.53
C PRO A 306 24.40 7.09 14.06
N VAL A 307 25.62 6.82 14.50
CA VAL A 307 26.46 7.83 15.11
C VAL A 307 27.05 8.76 14.06
N ALA A 308 27.54 8.21 12.96
CA ALA A 308 28.09 9.01 11.87
C ALA A 308 27.02 9.92 11.26
N PHE A 309 25.81 9.39 11.02
CA PHE A 309 24.74 10.18 10.44
C PHE A 309 24.22 11.25 11.40
N ALA A 310 23.96 10.92 12.67
CA ALA A 310 23.46 11.87 13.66
C ALA A 310 24.43 13.03 13.89
N ASN A 311 25.76 12.79 13.78
CA ASN A 311 26.78 13.84 13.87
C ASN A 311 26.84 14.72 12.61
N ALA A 312 26.40 14.20 11.47
CA ALA A 312 26.36 14.96 10.21
C ALA A 312 25.05 15.74 10.03
N PHE A 313 23.97 15.37 10.73
CA PHE A 313 22.68 16.03 10.62
C PHE A 313 22.60 17.29 11.49
N VAL A 314 21.86 18.30 11.02
CA VAL A 314 21.80 19.64 11.64
C VAL A 314 21.18 19.64 13.04
N ASP A 315 20.28 18.72 13.33
CA ASP A 315 19.56 18.66 14.62
C ASP A 315 19.13 17.23 14.96
N LYS A 316 19.92 16.56 15.79
CA LYS A 316 19.68 15.16 16.17
C LYS A 316 18.38 14.94 16.95
N ASP A 317 17.81 15.97 17.57
CA ASP A 317 16.54 15.83 18.31
C ASP A 317 15.33 15.75 17.38
N ARG A 318 15.52 16.13 16.11
CA ARG A 318 14.56 16.01 15.01
C ARG A 318 14.99 14.97 13.97
N LEU A 319 15.74 13.97 14.41
CA LEU A 319 16.17 12.84 13.62
C LEU A 319 15.60 11.56 14.21
N VAL A 320 14.98 10.73 13.36
CA VAL A 320 14.61 9.35 13.68
C VAL A 320 15.28 8.47 12.66
N MET A 321 16.13 7.55 13.10
CA MET A 321 16.84 6.67 12.18
C MET A 321 16.17 5.31 12.08
N GLU A 322 15.71 4.94 10.88
CA GLU A 322 15.33 3.56 10.60
C GLU A 322 16.60 2.72 10.48
N LEU A 323 16.70 1.68 11.33
CA LEU A 323 17.90 0.87 11.48
C LEU A 323 17.63 -0.60 11.17
N PHE A 324 18.53 -1.20 10.41
CA PHE A 324 18.39 -2.51 9.76
C PHE A 324 19.14 -3.64 10.45
N SER A 325 19.70 -3.39 11.64
CA SER A 325 20.30 -4.42 12.47
C SER A 325 20.13 -4.15 13.95
N VAL A 326 20.03 -5.23 14.75
CA VAL A 326 19.95 -5.14 16.20
C VAL A 326 21.15 -4.37 16.78
N MET A 327 22.35 -4.62 16.26
CA MET A 327 23.57 -3.95 16.70
C MET A 327 23.53 -2.43 16.45
N ALA A 328 22.99 -1.98 15.31
CA ALA A 328 22.82 -0.55 15.03
C ALA A 328 21.79 0.09 15.98
N VAL A 329 20.72 -0.63 16.32
CA VAL A 329 19.71 -0.19 17.30
C VAL A 329 20.34 -0.02 18.69
N GLU A 330 21.12 -0.99 19.15
CA GLU A 330 21.83 -0.90 20.45
C GLU A 330 22.82 0.27 20.46
N LYS A 331 23.62 0.43 19.39
CA LYS A 331 24.54 1.55 19.24
C LYS A 331 23.85 2.93 19.26
N ALA A 332 22.71 3.04 18.60
CA ALA A 332 21.90 4.26 18.60
C ALA A 332 21.34 4.57 20.00
N SER A 333 20.84 3.53 20.68
CA SER A 333 20.32 3.63 22.06
C SER A 333 21.38 4.18 23.02
N GLU A 334 22.60 3.64 23.00
CA GLU A 334 23.72 4.11 23.82
C GLU A 334 24.08 5.57 23.62
N GLN A 335 23.81 6.11 22.42
CA GLN A 335 24.08 7.50 22.06
C GLN A 335 22.84 8.44 22.15
N GLY A 336 21.71 7.90 22.63
CA GLY A 336 20.46 8.65 22.78
C GLY A 336 19.84 9.12 21.45
N ILE A 337 20.14 8.41 20.33
CA ILE A 337 19.59 8.71 19.01
C ILE A 337 18.20 8.08 18.90
N HIS A 338 17.19 8.86 18.46
CA HIS A 338 15.84 8.33 18.23
C HIS A 338 15.86 7.27 17.13
N THR A 339 15.38 6.09 17.47
CA THR A 339 15.47 4.91 16.62
C THR A 339 14.09 4.42 16.21
N MET A 340 13.95 4.10 14.93
CA MET A 340 12.91 3.27 14.35
C MET A 340 13.55 1.93 13.97
N ILE A 341 13.05 0.83 14.52
CA ILE A 341 13.53 -0.49 14.14
C ILE A 341 12.83 -0.95 12.87
N SER A 342 13.60 -1.37 11.86
CA SER A 342 13.03 -1.93 10.63
C SER A 342 12.46 -3.34 10.86
N GLN A 343 11.58 -3.78 9.95
CA GLN A 343 10.87 -5.06 10.03
C GLN A 343 11.80 -6.25 10.29
N GLU A 344 12.87 -6.37 9.52
CA GLU A 344 13.73 -7.55 9.57
C GLU A 344 14.41 -7.74 10.93
N PRO A 345 15.13 -6.74 11.48
CA PRO A 345 15.67 -6.87 12.83
C PRO A 345 14.59 -7.03 13.89
N LEU A 346 13.43 -6.34 13.77
CA LEU A 346 12.31 -6.51 14.71
C LEU A 346 11.85 -7.98 14.76
N LEU A 347 11.63 -8.60 13.61
CA LEU A 347 11.18 -9.99 13.55
C LEU A 347 12.27 -10.98 14.00
N ALA A 348 13.53 -10.64 13.78
CA ALA A 348 14.70 -11.47 14.15
C ALA A 348 14.99 -11.49 15.66
N ILE A 349 14.52 -10.50 16.44
CA ILE A 349 14.70 -10.49 17.91
C ILE A 349 14.14 -11.79 18.51
N LYS A 350 14.98 -12.51 19.23
CA LYS A 350 14.60 -13.71 19.98
C LYS A 350 14.04 -13.33 21.35
N GLY A 351 13.00 -14.04 21.79
CA GLY A 351 12.36 -13.78 23.08
C GLY A 351 11.39 -12.58 23.06
N ASP A 352 11.35 -11.83 24.14
CA ASP A 352 10.43 -10.70 24.31
C ASP A 352 10.88 -9.46 23.53
N LYS A 353 10.26 -9.26 22.36
CA LYS A 353 10.54 -8.14 21.46
C LYS A 353 10.19 -6.79 22.10
N VAL A 354 9.08 -6.73 22.83
CA VAL A 354 8.62 -5.48 23.47
C VAL A 354 9.60 -5.06 24.56
N ASN A 355 10.06 -6.01 25.38
CA ASN A 355 11.06 -5.73 26.40
C ASN A 355 12.38 -5.23 25.79
N PHE A 356 12.84 -5.88 24.70
CA PHE A 356 14.04 -5.43 23.99
C PHE A 356 13.92 -3.97 23.53
N LEU A 357 12.80 -3.61 22.91
CA LEU A 357 12.56 -2.25 22.42
C LEU A 357 12.52 -1.24 23.57
N LYS A 358 11.88 -1.58 24.70
CA LYS A 358 11.82 -0.71 25.86
C LYS A 358 13.20 -0.48 26.50
N VAL A 359 13.99 -1.54 26.68
CA VAL A 359 15.35 -1.45 27.24
C VAL A 359 16.26 -0.58 26.38
N ASN A 360 16.11 -0.66 25.06
CA ASN A 360 16.86 0.16 24.10
C ASN A 360 16.18 1.51 23.77
N ASN A 361 15.16 1.94 24.52
CA ASN A 361 14.42 3.19 24.31
C ASN A 361 13.93 3.37 22.86
N VAL A 362 13.64 2.28 22.14
CA VAL A 362 13.09 2.30 20.80
C VAL A 362 11.61 2.62 20.86
N LYS A 363 11.19 3.70 20.22
CA LYS A 363 9.80 4.18 20.26
C LYS A 363 9.05 3.96 18.95
N TYR A 364 9.75 3.58 17.89
CA TYR A 364 9.22 3.48 16.55
C TYR A 364 9.59 2.15 15.90
N ALA A 365 8.71 1.65 15.05
CA ALA A 365 8.98 0.49 14.21
C ALA A 365 8.42 0.72 12.80
N ALA A 366 9.15 0.30 11.77
CA ALA A 366 8.70 0.28 10.39
C ALA A 366 8.44 -1.16 9.95
N VAL A 367 7.24 -1.45 9.46
CA VAL A 367 6.86 -2.78 8.98
C VAL A 367 6.10 -2.70 7.67
N SER A 368 6.22 -3.72 6.85
CA SER A 368 5.39 -3.82 5.65
C SER A 368 3.92 -3.94 6.05
N ARG A 369 3.06 -3.14 5.39
CA ARG A 369 1.61 -3.28 5.51
C ARG A 369 1.16 -4.73 5.28
N ARG A 370 1.87 -5.46 4.42
CA ARG A 370 1.56 -6.84 4.04
C ARG A 370 1.71 -7.87 5.16
N ILE A 371 2.39 -7.53 6.25
CA ILE A 371 2.58 -8.47 7.37
C ILE A 371 1.69 -8.19 8.58
N ILE A 372 0.99 -7.06 8.64
CA ILE A 372 0.25 -6.67 9.86
C ILE A 372 -0.84 -7.67 10.25
N SER A 373 -1.51 -8.30 9.30
CA SER A 373 -2.48 -9.35 9.57
C SER A 373 -1.83 -10.59 10.20
N SER A 374 -0.74 -11.10 9.59
CA SER A 374 -0.03 -12.27 10.10
C SER A 374 0.73 -12.00 11.39
N GLN A 375 1.06 -10.75 11.68
CA GLN A 375 1.75 -10.30 12.89
C GLN A 375 0.84 -9.49 13.81
N LYS A 376 -0.49 -9.63 13.69
CA LYS A 376 -1.47 -8.85 14.43
C LYS A 376 -1.23 -8.85 15.95
N LYS A 377 -0.92 -10.01 16.51
CA LYS A 377 -0.60 -10.11 17.93
C LYS A 377 0.60 -9.23 18.33
N LEU A 378 1.64 -9.22 17.49
CA LEU A 378 2.80 -8.34 17.72
C LEU A 378 2.41 -6.87 17.58
N MET A 379 1.61 -6.52 16.57
CA MET A 379 1.12 -5.13 16.40
C MET A 379 0.37 -4.64 17.63
N LEU A 380 -0.54 -5.45 18.18
CA LEU A 380 -1.26 -5.14 19.42
C LEU A 380 -0.30 -4.98 20.62
N GLN A 381 0.67 -5.87 20.77
CA GLN A 381 1.65 -5.78 21.84
C GLN A 381 2.52 -4.51 21.75
N LEU A 382 2.94 -4.13 20.54
CA LEU A 382 3.71 -2.90 20.30
C LEU A 382 2.86 -1.65 20.59
N ARG A 383 1.62 -1.63 20.11
CA ARG A 383 0.67 -0.55 20.39
C ARG A 383 0.44 -0.36 21.88
N ASP A 384 0.13 -1.45 22.58
CA ASP A 384 -0.16 -1.42 24.03
C ASP A 384 1.08 -1.05 24.86
N ALA A 385 2.27 -1.26 24.31
CA ALA A 385 3.54 -0.82 24.86
C ALA A 385 3.89 0.64 24.55
N GLY A 386 3.08 1.35 23.75
CA GLY A 386 3.32 2.73 23.32
C GLY A 386 4.36 2.86 22.21
N ILE A 387 4.69 1.77 21.51
CA ILE A 387 5.62 1.77 20.37
C ILE A 387 4.82 2.11 19.11
N LYS A 388 5.21 3.17 18.43
CA LYS A 388 4.54 3.69 17.23
C LYS A 388 4.98 2.88 16.01
N VAL A 389 4.09 2.04 15.50
CA VAL A 389 4.35 1.24 14.29
C VAL A 389 3.88 2.03 13.06
N TYR A 390 4.78 2.23 12.11
CA TYR A 390 4.47 2.82 10.81
C TYR A 390 4.53 1.74 9.73
N VAL A 391 3.55 1.77 8.83
CA VAL A 391 3.51 0.81 7.73
C VAL A 391 4.03 1.42 6.44
N PHE A 392 4.90 0.68 5.75
CA PHE A 392 5.31 0.95 4.38
C PHE A 392 4.62 -0.02 3.40
N ASN A 393 4.92 0.04 2.10
CA ASN A 393 4.19 -0.64 1.02
C ASN A 393 2.72 -0.19 0.89
N VAL A 394 2.42 1.04 1.26
CA VAL A 394 1.18 1.72 0.90
C VAL A 394 1.20 1.95 -0.62
N ASN A 395 0.08 1.77 -1.30
CA ASN A 395 -0.04 1.84 -2.78
C ASN A 395 0.64 0.71 -3.59
N PHE A 396 1.19 -0.32 -2.95
CA PHE A 396 1.78 -1.47 -3.65
C PHE A 396 0.75 -2.52 -4.07
N ASP A 397 -0.34 -2.62 -3.35
CA ASP A 397 -1.45 -3.53 -3.65
C ASP A 397 -2.65 -2.72 -4.15
N ILE A 398 -3.38 -3.25 -5.13
CA ILE A 398 -4.55 -2.58 -5.71
C ILE A 398 -5.59 -2.26 -4.62
N GLY A 399 -6.06 -1.02 -4.59
CA GLY A 399 -7.05 -0.55 -3.61
C GLY A 399 -6.53 -0.41 -2.18
N LYS A 400 -5.21 -0.52 -1.96
CA LYS A 400 -4.58 -0.41 -0.63
C LYS A 400 -3.72 0.86 -0.55
N ASP A 401 -4.35 1.99 -0.83
CA ASP A 401 -3.77 3.32 -0.78
C ASP A 401 -3.81 3.94 0.64
N GLU A 402 -3.44 5.20 0.75
CA GLU A 402 -3.45 5.97 2.00
C GLU A 402 -4.85 6.03 2.63
N GLN A 403 -5.90 6.14 1.81
CA GLN A 403 -7.27 6.16 2.30
C GLN A 403 -7.66 4.80 2.90
N TYR A 404 -7.27 3.71 2.25
CA TYR A 404 -7.50 2.38 2.78
C TYR A 404 -6.82 2.17 4.13
N VAL A 405 -5.54 2.57 4.27
CA VAL A 405 -4.81 2.45 5.54
C VAL A 405 -5.47 3.29 6.63
N TYR A 406 -5.88 4.52 6.29
CA TYR A 406 -6.59 5.40 7.21
C TYR A 406 -7.87 4.76 7.74
N ASP A 407 -8.70 4.21 6.85
CA ASP A 407 -10.02 3.68 7.18
C ASP A 407 -9.99 2.29 7.85
N ASN A 408 -8.91 1.51 7.65
CA ASN A 408 -8.93 0.08 8.00
C ASN A 408 -7.78 -0.38 8.90
N GLU A 409 -6.64 0.32 8.92
CA GLU A 409 -5.42 -0.18 9.57
C GLU A 409 -4.91 0.76 10.68
N LEU A 410 -5.20 2.08 10.62
CA LEU A 410 -4.87 2.98 11.72
C LEU A 410 -5.61 2.57 13.00
N GLY A 411 -4.93 2.73 14.11
CA GLY A 411 -5.38 2.25 15.43
C GLY A 411 -4.86 0.85 15.77
N LEU A 412 -4.75 -0.06 14.79
CA LEU A 412 -3.93 -1.27 14.93
C LEU A 412 -2.44 -0.91 14.81
N VAL A 413 -2.09 -0.15 13.78
CA VAL A 413 -0.79 0.50 13.61
C VAL A 413 -0.91 2.00 13.91
N TYR A 414 0.22 2.65 14.19
CA TYR A 414 0.21 4.06 14.54
C TYR A 414 0.06 4.96 13.32
N GLY A 415 0.82 4.70 12.28
CA GLY A 415 0.89 5.58 11.12
C GLY A 415 1.36 4.87 9.85
N MET A 416 1.65 5.66 8.82
CA MET A 416 2.04 5.15 7.51
C MET A 416 3.10 6.01 6.83
N TYR A 417 3.88 5.39 5.97
CA TYR A 417 4.64 6.04 4.91
C TYR A 417 3.68 6.34 3.76
N ALA A 418 3.45 7.60 3.49
CA ALA A 418 2.45 8.06 2.53
C ALA A 418 3.12 8.80 1.37
N ASP A 419 2.72 8.48 0.14
CA ASP A 419 3.12 9.25 -1.02
C ASP A 419 2.31 10.54 -1.12
N LYS A 420 1.02 10.48 -0.71
CA LYS A 420 0.05 11.58 -0.84
C LYS A 420 -0.51 12.03 0.50
N TRP A 421 -0.71 13.35 0.61
CA TRP A 421 -1.56 13.91 1.66
C TRP A 421 -3.02 13.79 1.24
N ILE A 422 -3.85 13.08 1.99
CA ILE A 422 -5.29 12.92 1.73
C ILE A 422 -6.13 13.79 2.67
N THR A 423 -7.35 14.09 2.29
CA THR A 423 -8.26 14.96 3.07
C THR A 423 -8.52 14.42 4.49
N ALA A 424 -8.56 13.10 4.65
CA ALA A 424 -8.74 12.46 5.94
C ALA A 424 -7.61 12.74 6.96
N MET A 425 -6.40 13.10 6.48
CA MET A 425 -5.25 13.45 7.32
C MET A 425 -5.35 14.87 7.91
N LEU A 426 -6.26 15.70 7.37
CA LEU A 426 -6.55 16.99 7.98
C LEU A 426 -7.19 16.74 9.33
N SER A 427 -6.55 17.21 10.41
CA SER A 427 -7.12 17.12 11.75
C SER A 427 -8.51 17.73 11.75
N LYS A 428 -9.50 16.98 12.21
CA LYS A 428 -10.75 17.58 12.68
C LYS A 428 -10.37 18.31 13.98
N ASN A 429 -10.03 19.59 13.86
CA ASN A 429 -9.99 20.50 15.01
C ASN A 429 -11.41 20.74 15.51
#